data_ab30d2ec39e4ea26e5dcc90b53056ed7
#
_entry.id   ab30d2ec39e4ea26e5dcc90b53056ed7
#
_cell.length_a   1.000
_cell.length_b   1.000
_cell.length_c   1.000
_cell.angle_alpha   90.00
_cell.angle_beta   90.00
_cell.angle_gamma   90.00
#
_symmetry.space_group_name_H-M   'P 1'
#
loop_
_entity.id
_entity.type
_entity.pdbx_description
1 polymer ?
#
loop_
_entity_poly.entity_id
_entity_poly.type
_entity_poly.pdbx_seq_one_letter_code
_entity_poly.pdbx_strand_id
1 'polypeptide(L)'
;MSSFDFDTLIVGCGLSGAVIARHLAEKGKKVEIWERRDHIGGNMYDHVDDHGILVQDYGPHTFHTKEKYLFDYMCRYEQWSDYKLTCGAVWNDTYTPTPFNFTTIDKFFDKQKAETLKAKLTKVYEGRPTATVVEVLENEDDDIRAYAQYLFDNDYAPYTAKQWGVSPSEIDPSVLKRVPLRFSYDEGYFDDAYQVMPVHSSTEFFRNLLNHENITVRTGVEALERIAVKDNKLYVDGEPYNNILVYTGALDELFGEKHGRLPYRSLHFEYKYTDKDSFQDAPVVAYPQEKGFTRITEYKKIPVQDVKGSTYALEYPLPYKSGEKLEPYYPVLTKESMEQYAKYEAL
;
A
#
# COMPACT_ATOMS: atom_id res chain seq x y z
N MET A 1 39.16 -10.07 12.03
CA MET A 1 38.04 -9.71 12.89
C MET A 1 37.27 -8.63 12.15
N SER A 2 35.98 -8.62 12.14
CA SER A 2 35.19 -7.56 11.51
C SER A 2 35.52 -6.23 12.21
N SER A 3 35.75 -5.16 11.45
CA SER A 3 35.91 -3.80 11.98
C SER A 3 34.57 -3.22 12.49
N PHE A 4 33.47 -3.96 12.33
CA PHE A 4 32.11 -3.55 12.68
C PHE A 4 31.61 -4.28 13.94
N ASP A 5 30.98 -3.55 14.84
CA ASP A 5 30.42 -4.06 16.11
C ASP A 5 29.06 -4.77 15.95
N PHE A 6 28.64 -5.02 14.71
CA PHE A 6 27.37 -5.67 14.37
C PHE A 6 27.56 -6.83 13.37
N ASP A 7 26.69 -7.83 13.47
CA ASP A 7 26.67 -9.03 12.60
C ASP A 7 25.92 -8.78 11.29
N THR A 8 24.92 -7.87 11.31
CA THR A 8 24.06 -7.58 10.17
C THR A 8 23.79 -6.10 10.08
N LEU A 9 23.96 -5.56 8.88
CA LEU A 9 23.51 -4.22 8.51
C LEU A 9 22.19 -4.34 7.74
N ILE A 10 21.17 -3.60 8.18
CA ILE A 10 19.89 -3.50 7.49
C ILE A 10 19.71 -2.07 7.00
N VAL A 11 19.41 -1.89 5.73
CA VAL A 11 19.08 -0.60 5.12
C VAL A 11 17.58 -0.50 4.95
N GLY A 12 16.99 0.50 5.62
CA GLY A 12 15.57 0.75 5.68
C GLY A 12 14.92 0.22 6.96
N CYS A 13 14.20 1.10 7.66
CA CYS A 13 13.51 0.84 8.93
C CYS A 13 11.97 0.72 8.74
N GLY A 14 11.53 0.28 7.55
CA GLY A 14 10.15 -0.10 7.31
C GLY A 14 9.83 -1.49 7.88
N LEU A 15 8.63 -2.01 7.61
CA LEU A 15 8.15 -3.28 8.20
C LEU A 15 9.11 -4.44 7.93
N SER A 16 9.60 -4.60 6.70
CA SER A 16 10.52 -5.68 6.33
C SER A 16 11.83 -5.61 7.13
N GLY A 17 12.47 -4.44 7.15
CA GLY A 17 13.73 -4.26 7.88
C GLY A 17 13.57 -4.47 9.39
N ALA A 18 12.51 -3.90 9.99
CA ALA A 18 12.24 -4.01 11.42
C ALA A 18 11.94 -5.46 11.86
N VAL A 19 11.14 -6.22 11.10
CA VAL A 19 10.82 -7.62 11.39
C VAL A 19 12.06 -8.51 11.27
N ILE A 20 12.89 -8.31 10.22
CA ILE A 20 14.13 -9.05 10.04
C ILE A 20 15.11 -8.73 11.18
N ALA A 21 15.24 -7.46 11.55
CA ALA A 21 16.08 -7.03 12.67
C ALA A 21 15.68 -7.74 13.97
N ARG A 22 14.39 -7.71 14.30
CA ARG A 22 13.85 -8.36 15.49
C ARG A 22 14.15 -9.87 15.50
N HIS A 23 13.87 -10.52 14.38
CA HIS A 23 14.11 -11.97 14.27
C HIS A 23 15.58 -12.35 14.45
N LEU A 24 16.51 -11.59 13.89
CA LEU A 24 17.94 -11.79 14.04
C LEU A 24 18.42 -11.50 15.46
N ALA A 25 17.92 -10.43 16.06
CA ALA A 25 18.26 -10.02 17.41
C ALA A 25 17.81 -11.04 18.46
N GLU A 26 16.63 -11.63 18.32
CA GLU A 26 16.13 -12.73 19.16
C GLU A 26 16.97 -14.01 19.05
N LYS A 27 17.77 -14.14 17.98
CA LYS A 27 18.77 -15.21 17.79
C LYS A 27 20.17 -14.82 18.28
N GLY A 28 20.30 -13.71 18.99
CA GLY A 28 21.56 -13.23 19.56
C GLY A 28 22.47 -12.50 18.57
N LYS A 29 21.98 -12.14 17.38
CA LYS A 29 22.73 -11.36 16.40
C LYS A 29 22.65 -9.88 16.72
N LYS A 30 23.77 -9.18 16.65
CA LYS A 30 23.81 -7.73 16.71
C LYS A 30 23.43 -7.15 15.36
N VAL A 31 22.42 -6.30 15.34
CA VAL A 31 21.86 -5.69 14.12
C VAL A 31 21.96 -4.18 14.19
N GLU A 32 22.50 -3.59 13.16
CA GLU A 32 22.44 -2.14 12.95
C GLU A 32 21.50 -1.85 11.78
N ILE A 33 20.56 -0.88 11.96
CA ILE A 33 19.62 -0.43 10.95
C ILE A 33 19.98 1.00 10.57
N TRP A 34 20.14 1.27 9.26
CA TRP A 34 20.27 2.62 8.71
C TRP A 34 18.99 3.01 7.97
N GLU A 35 18.38 4.09 8.43
CA GLU A 35 17.18 4.68 7.84
C GLU A 35 17.47 6.11 7.36
N ARG A 36 17.16 6.40 6.10
CA ARG A 36 17.43 7.73 5.50
C ARG A 36 16.53 8.83 6.05
N ARG A 37 15.30 8.48 6.44
CA ARG A 37 14.35 9.41 7.06
C ARG A 37 14.74 9.68 8.51
N ASP A 38 14.16 10.72 9.09
CA ASP A 38 14.35 11.09 10.50
C ASP A 38 13.45 10.29 11.46
N HIS A 39 12.67 9.36 10.94
CA HIS A 39 11.73 8.52 11.68
C HIS A 39 11.82 7.03 11.28
N ILE A 40 11.33 6.15 12.15
CA ILE A 40 11.15 4.71 11.92
C ILE A 40 9.79 4.44 11.27
N GLY A 41 9.54 3.18 10.87
CA GLY A 41 8.24 2.72 10.38
C GLY A 41 8.08 2.75 8.85
N GLY A 42 9.03 3.40 8.14
CA GLY A 42 8.96 3.49 6.68
C GLY A 42 7.64 4.13 6.23
N ASN A 43 6.94 3.54 5.27
CA ASN A 43 5.66 4.06 4.79
C ASN A 43 4.48 3.82 5.76
N MET A 44 4.68 3.08 6.84
CA MET A 44 3.67 2.91 7.90
C MET A 44 3.81 3.94 9.03
N TYR A 45 4.72 4.92 8.90
CA TYR A 45 4.87 5.99 9.87
C TYR A 45 3.58 6.79 10.00
N ASP A 46 3.21 7.07 11.24
CA ASP A 46 2.09 7.89 11.62
C ASP A 46 2.45 8.84 12.77
N HIS A 47 1.75 9.93 12.87
CA HIS A 47 1.89 10.90 13.94
C HIS A 47 0.54 11.59 14.23
N VAL A 48 0.45 12.23 15.39
CA VAL A 48 -0.70 13.07 15.72
C VAL A 48 -0.44 14.47 15.18
N ASP A 49 -1.37 14.97 14.33
CA ASP A 49 -1.28 16.29 13.74
C ASP A 49 -1.61 17.43 14.72
N ASP A 50 -1.53 18.68 14.26
CA ASP A 50 -1.82 19.88 15.07
C ASP A 50 -3.28 19.96 15.53
N HIS A 51 -4.18 19.15 14.98
CA HIS A 51 -5.60 19.05 15.35
C HIS A 51 -5.91 17.88 16.29
N GLY A 52 -4.88 17.11 16.69
CA GLY A 52 -5.01 15.96 17.56
C GLY A 52 -5.47 14.68 16.85
N ILE A 53 -5.37 14.63 15.53
CA ILE A 53 -5.79 13.49 14.70
C ILE A 53 -4.54 12.67 14.34
N LEU A 54 -4.60 11.35 14.58
CA LEU A 54 -3.56 10.43 14.12
C LEU A 54 -3.65 10.32 12.59
N VAL A 55 -2.59 10.74 11.91
CA VAL A 55 -2.47 10.71 10.45
C VAL A 55 -1.34 9.80 10.00
N GLN A 56 -1.46 9.19 8.84
CA GLN A 56 -0.46 8.32 8.22
C GLN A 56 0.18 9.08 7.05
N ASP A 57 1.45 9.44 7.16
CA ASP A 57 2.12 10.38 6.25
C ASP A 57 2.30 9.86 4.82
N TYR A 58 2.28 8.55 4.65
CA TYR A 58 2.57 7.91 3.37
C TYR A 58 1.36 7.15 2.80
N GLY A 59 0.16 7.58 3.18
CA GLY A 59 -1.09 6.96 2.79
C GLY A 59 -1.59 5.89 3.78
N PRO A 60 -2.86 5.49 3.66
CA PRO A 60 -3.50 4.62 4.64
C PRO A 60 -2.97 3.19 4.60
N HIS A 61 -2.63 2.67 5.76
CA HIS A 61 -2.25 1.27 5.97
C HIS A 61 -3.14 0.66 7.06
N THR A 62 -3.68 -0.52 6.78
CA THR A 62 -4.38 -1.37 7.75
C THR A 62 -3.72 -2.72 7.79
N PHE A 63 -3.72 -3.38 8.94
CA PHE A 63 -3.23 -4.75 9.01
C PHE A 63 -4.38 -5.73 8.78
N HIS A 64 -4.21 -6.61 7.79
CA HIS A 64 -5.14 -7.69 7.50
C HIS A 64 -4.41 -8.97 7.10
N THR A 65 -4.92 -10.11 7.52
CA THR A 65 -4.36 -11.43 7.18
C THR A 65 -5.35 -12.55 7.43
N LYS A 66 -5.20 -13.67 6.72
CA LYS A 66 -5.87 -14.94 7.02
C LYS A 66 -5.08 -15.78 8.03
N GLU A 67 -3.81 -15.47 8.20
CA GLU A 67 -2.84 -16.28 8.92
C GLU A 67 -2.78 -15.87 10.40
N LYS A 68 -3.32 -16.73 11.27
CA LYS A 68 -3.31 -16.50 12.71
C LYS A 68 -1.91 -16.25 13.28
N TYR A 69 -0.90 -16.97 12.80
CA TYR A 69 0.46 -16.84 13.33
C TYR A 69 1.07 -15.46 13.06
N LEU A 70 0.71 -14.81 11.95
CA LEU A 70 1.13 -13.43 11.66
C LEU A 70 0.42 -12.44 12.60
N PHE A 71 -0.87 -12.62 12.82
CA PHE A 71 -1.62 -11.81 13.78
C PHE A 71 -1.06 -11.97 15.20
N ASP A 72 -0.83 -13.21 15.66
CA ASP A 72 -0.24 -13.49 16.97
C ASP A 72 1.17 -12.85 17.11
N TYR A 73 1.96 -12.84 16.03
CA TYR A 73 3.27 -12.19 16.01
C TYR A 73 3.14 -10.67 16.23
N MET A 74 2.22 -10.02 15.52
CA MET A 74 1.98 -8.57 15.65
C MET A 74 1.50 -8.20 17.05
N CYS A 75 0.65 -9.02 17.67
CA CYS A 75 0.15 -8.85 19.03
C CYS A 75 1.22 -8.88 20.12
N ARG A 76 2.45 -9.34 19.82
CA ARG A 76 3.57 -9.29 20.76
C ARG A 76 4.09 -7.87 21.00
N TYR A 77 3.82 -6.95 20.08
CA TYR A 77 4.44 -5.62 20.05
C TYR A 77 3.46 -4.47 20.13
N GLU A 78 2.17 -4.74 19.89
CA GLU A 78 1.12 -3.73 19.98
C GLU A 78 -0.21 -4.40 20.35
N GLN A 79 -1.11 -3.62 20.93
CA GLN A 79 -2.50 -3.98 21.12
C GLN A 79 -3.30 -3.60 19.85
N TRP A 80 -4.11 -4.51 19.37
CA TRP A 80 -4.88 -4.34 18.13
C TRP A 80 -6.37 -4.32 18.40
N SER A 81 -7.10 -3.47 17.70
CA SER A 81 -8.56 -3.41 17.70
C SER A 81 -9.11 -3.87 16.36
N ASP A 82 -10.24 -4.57 16.38
CA ASP A 82 -10.94 -4.96 15.16
C ASP A 82 -11.29 -3.72 14.34
N TYR A 83 -10.98 -3.77 13.05
CA TYR A 83 -11.24 -2.69 12.12
C TYR A 83 -11.53 -3.22 10.72
N LYS A 84 -12.79 -3.19 10.30
CA LYS A 84 -13.20 -3.57 8.94
C LYS A 84 -13.11 -2.34 8.03
N LEU A 85 -12.10 -2.32 7.16
CA LEU A 85 -11.94 -1.24 6.19
C LEU A 85 -13.11 -1.25 5.20
N THR A 86 -13.72 -0.08 4.99
CA THR A 86 -14.62 0.20 3.89
C THR A 86 -14.01 1.25 2.97
N CYS A 87 -14.21 1.10 1.68
CA CYS A 87 -13.77 2.06 0.67
C CYS A 87 -14.94 2.42 -0.25
N GLY A 88 -14.77 3.47 -1.01
CA GLY A 88 -15.74 3.85 -2.02
C GLY A 88 -15.12 4.49 -3.24
N ALA A 89 -15.96 4.78 -4.22
CA ALA A 89 -15.62 5.57 -5.39
C ALA A 89 -16.74 6.57 -5.70
N VAL A 90 -16.39 7.68 -6.33
CA VAL A 90 -17.33 8.69 -6.80
C VAL A 90 -17.12 8.92 -8.28
N TRP A 91 -18.18 8.73 -9.08
CA TRP A 91 -18.26 9.21 -10.45
C TRP A 91 -19.67 9.67 -10.77
N ASN A 92 -19.79 10.63 -11.70
CA ASN A 92 -21.06 11.27 -12.01
C ASN A 92 -21.77 11.77 -10.74
N ASP A 93 -21.03 12.38 -9.80
CA ASP A 93 -21.53 12.90 -8.51
C ASP A 93 -22.21 11.84 -7.62
N THR A 94 -22.00 10.58 -7.88
CA THR A 94 -22.61 9.47 -7.12
C THR A 94 -21.56 8.64 -6.42
N TYR A 95 -21.65 8.55 -5.08
CA TYR A 95 -20.85 7.66 -4.26
C TYR A 95 -21.34 6.21 -4.35
N THR A 96 -20.42 5.27 -4.44
CA THR A 96 -20.68 3.83 -4.32
C THR A 96 -19.58 3.13 -3.52
N PRO A 97 -19.88 2.07 -2.75
CA PRO A 97 -18.84 1.29 -2.08
C PRO A 97 -17.94 0.56 -3.08
N THR A 98 -16.69 0.30 -2.68
CA THR A 98 -15.76 -0.58 -3.36
C THR A 98 -15.21 -1.63 -2.37
N PRO A 99 -15.03 -2.89 -2.78
CA PRO A 99 -15.31 -3.50 -4.08
C PRO A 99 -16.75 -3.31 -4.54
N PHE A 100 -16.95 -3.08 -5.86
CA PHE A 100 -18.27 -2.87 -6.43
C PHE A 100 -19.17 -4.07 -6.17
N ASN A 101 -20.38 -3.79 -5.68
CA ASN A 101 -21.29 -4.77 -5.14
C ASN A 101 -22.75 -4.49 -5.57
N PHE A 102 -23.73 -5.13 -4.94
CA PHE A 102 -25.12 -4.90 -5.29
C PHE A 102 -25.63 -3.48 -4.98
N THR A 103 -25.04 -2.79 -4.00
CA THR A 103 -25.30 -1.35 -3.77
C THR A 103 -24.92 -0.51 -4.99
N THR A 104 -23.84 -0.86 -5.68
CA THR A 104 -23.43 -0.19 -6.92
C THR A 104 -24.49 -0.34 -8.01
N ILE A 105 -25.01 -1.54 -8.17
CA ILE A 105 -26.05 -1.83 -9.16
C ILE A 105 -27.32 -1.01 -8.85
N ASP A 106 -27.74 -0.99 -7.58
CA ASP A 106 -28.94 -0.27 -7.15
C ASP A 106 -28.82 1.26 -7.31
N LYS A 107 -27.60 1.81 -7.24
CA LYS A 107 -27.34 3.25 -7.37
C LYS A 107 -27.31 3.74 -8.83
N PHE A 108 -26.81 2.92 -9.75
CA PHE A 108 -26.56 3.33 -11.13
C PHE A 108 -27.55 2.81 -12.16
N PHE A 109 -28.45 1.90 -11.78
CA PHE A 109 -29.45 1.34 -12.68
C PHE A 109 -30.87 1.50 -12.12
N ASP A 110 -31.87 1.60 -13.01
CA ASP A 110 -33.26 1.58 -12.58
C ASP A 110 -33.60 0.25 -11.88
N LYS A 111 -34.65 0.29 -11.05
CA LYS A 111 -34.99 -0.84 -10.18
C LYS A 111 -35.20 -2.15 -10.94
N GLN A 112 -35.86 -2.12 -12.11
CA GLN A 112 -36.16 -3.35 -12.87
C GLN A 112 -34.85 -3.96 -13.43
N LYS A 113 -33.99 -3.12 -14.01
CA LYS A 113 -32.70 -3.54 -14.53
C LYS A 113 -31.78 -4.02 -13.41
N ALA A 114 -31.75 -3.32 -12.26
CA ALA A 114 -30.98 -3.71 -11.09
C ALA A 114 -31.36 -5.09 -10.56
N GLU A 115 -32.64 -5.37 -10.38
CA GLU A 115 -33.13 -6.67 -9.91
C GLU A 115 -32.79 -7.81 -10.91
N THR A 116 -32.96 -7.55 -12.21
CA THR A 116 -32.64 -8.52 -13.26
C THR A 116 -31.14 -8.85 -13.26
N LEU A 117 -30.29 -7.82 -13.18
CA LEU A 117 -28.84 -7.97 -13.21
C LEU A 117 -28.33 -8.73 -11.97
N LYS A 118 -28.81 -8.36 -10.76
CA LYS A 118 -28.47 -9.07 -9.52
C LYS A 118 -28.84 -10.54 -9.57
N ALA A 119 -30.04 -10.86 -10.09
CA ALA A 119 -30.48 -12.25 -10.25
C ALA A 119 -29.60 -13.03 -11.24
N LYS A 120 -29.22 -12.43 -12.37
CA LYS A 120 -28.31 -13.04 -13.34
C LYS A 120 -26.92 -13.29 -12.73
N LEU A 121 -26.32 -12.30 -12.06
CA LEU A 121 -25.02 -12.43 -11.39
C LEU A 121 -25.05 -13.53 -10.33
N THR A 122 -26.08 -13.56 -9.48
CA THR A 122 -26.25 -14.61 -8.45
C THR A 122 -26.33 -16.00 -9.06
N LYS A 123 -27.03 -16.15 -10.19
CA LYS A 123 -27.17 -17.43 -10.88
C LYS A 123 -25.88 -17.87 -11.57
N VAL A 124 -25.24 -16.96 -12.31
CA VAL A 124 -24.01 -17.28 -13.09
C VAL A 124 -22.84 -17.58 -12.18
N TYR A 125 -22.73 -16.86 -11.06
CA TYR A 125 -21.64 -17.01 -10.09
C TYR A 125 -22.09 -17.74 -8.82
N GLU A 126 -23.06 -18.65 -8.93
CA GLU A 126 -23.53 -19.42 -7.78
C GLU A 126 -22.39 -20.10 -7.03
N GLY A 127 -22.34 -19.94 -5.70
CA GLY A 127 -21.27 -20.45 -4.84
C GLY A 127 -19.95 -19.67 -4.89
N ARG A 128 -19.88 -18.62 -5.69
CA ARG A 128 -18.72 -17.71 -5.77
C ARG A 128 -19.10 -16.31 -5.30
N PRO A 129 -18.54 -15.81 -4.21
CA PRO A 129 -18.89 -14.48 -3.68
C PRO A 129 -18.34 -13.33 -4.53
N THR A 130 -17.30 -13.59 -5.33
CA THR A 130 -16.59 -12.56 -6.12
C THR A 130 -16.11 -13.09 -7.46
N ALA A 131 -15.89 -12.17 -8.42
CA ALA A 131 -15.14 -12.42 -9.64
C ALA A 131 -14.32 -11.17 -10.03
N THR A 132 -13.24 -11.32 -10.81
CA THR A 132 -12.49 -10.18 -11.31
C THR A 132 -13.26 -9.46 -12.40
N VAL A 133 -13.05 -8.13 -12.55
CA VAL A 133 -13.69 -7.38 -13.64
C VAL A 133 -13.35 -7.95 -15.01
N VAL A 134 -12.13 -8.43 -15.21
CA VAL A 134 -11.69 -9.06 -16.47
C VAL A 134 -12.51 -10.31 -16.78
N GLU A 135 -12.72 -11.17 -15.80
CA GLU A 135 -13.56 -12.36 -15.94
C GLU A 135 -15.03 -12.01 -16.31
N VAL A 136 -15.57 -10.97 -15.64
CA VAL A 136 -16.96 -10.56 -15.88
C VAL A 136 -17.12 -9.87 -17.24
N LEU A 137 -16.08 -9.20 -17.76
CA LEU A 137 -16.04 -8.66 -19.13
C LEU A 137 -16.07 -9.75 -20.23
N GLU A 138 -15.60 -10.96 -19.91
CA GLU A 138 -15.59 -12.10 -20.84
C GLU A 138 -16.88 -12.95 -20.73
N ASN A 139 -17.87 -12.55 -19.91
CA ASN A 139 -19.09 -13.30 -19.71
C ASN A 139 -19.96 -13.37 -20.99
N GLU A 140 -20.63 -14.49 -21.24
CA GLU A 140 -21.50 -14.69 -22.40
C GLU A 140 -22.82 -13.90 -22.32
N ASP A 141 -23.32 -13.59 -21.11
CA ASP A 141 -24.54 -12.80 -20.93
C ASP A 141 -24.26 -11.31 -21.19
N ASP A 142 -25.01 -10.74 -22.15
CA ASP A 142 -24.82 -9.35 -22.59
C ASP A 142 -25.04 -8.31 -21.49
N ASP A 143 -26.00 -8.54 -20.56
CA ASP A 143 -26.26 -7.58 -19.46
C ASP A 143 -25.14 -7.62 -18.43
N ILE A 144 -24.61 -8.81 -18.12
CA ILE A 144 -23.46 -8.98 -17.21
C ILE A 144 -22.22 -8.33 -17.80
N ARG A 145 -21.94 -8.59 -19.08
CA ARG A 145 -20.81 -7.98 -19.78
C ARG A 145 -20.94 -6.45 -19.87
N ALA A 146 -22.15 -5.94 -20.17
CA ALA A 146 -22.41 -4.50 -20.24
C ALA A 146 -22.23 -3.81 -18.88
N TYR A 147 -22.57 -4.48 -17.77
CA TYR A 147 -22.31 -3.99 -16.42
C TYR A 147 -20.82 -3.91 -16.13
N ALA A 148 -20.06 -4.96 -16.42
CA ALA A 148 -18.61 -4.94 -16.23
C ALA A 148 -17.93 -3.86 -17.09
N GLN A 149 -18.38 -3.66 -18.34
CA GLN A 149 -17.91 -2.61 -19.22
C GLN A 149 -18.21 -1.22 -18.65
N TYR A 150 -19.40 -1.02 -18.10
CA TYR A 150 -19.78 0.24 -17.43
C TYR A 150 -18.82 0.56 -16.27
N LEU A 151 -18.50 -0.41 -15.42
CA LEU A 151 -17.56 -0.22 -14.32
C LEU A 151 -16.13 0.02 -14.84
N PHE A 152 -15.73 -0.73 -15.87
CA PHE A 152 -14.41 -0.58 -16.47
C PHE A 152 -14.21 0.82 -17.03
N ASP A 153 -15.17 1.36 -17.76
CA ASP A 153 -15.09 2.67 -18.40
C ASP A 153 -15.15 3.84 -17.39
N ASN A 154 -15.89 3.69 -16.31
CA ASN A 154 -16.11 4.78 -15.34
C ASN A 154 -15.12 4.77 -14.16
N ASP A 155 -14.56 3.62 -13.79
CA ASP A 155 -13.64 3.50 -12.67
C ASP A 155 -12.31 2.84 -13.02
N TYR A 156 -12.30 1.56 -13.42
CA TYR A 156 -11.05 0.79 -13.54
C TYR A 156 -10.07 1.40 -14.53
N ALA A 157 -10.53 1.77 -15.73
CA ALA A 157 -9.66 2.32 -16.76
C ALA A 157 -9.14 3.72 -16.40
N PRO A 158 -9.99 4.72 -16.06
CA PRO A 158 -9.51 6.05 -15.72
C PRO A 158 -8.69 6.09 -14.41
N TYR A 159 -9.07 5.30 -13.40
CA TYR A 159 -8.30 5.20 -12.16
C TYR A 159 -6.91 4.59 -12.42
N THR A 160 -6.85 3.47 -13.14
CA THR A 160 -5.60 2.76 -13.46
C THR A 160 -4.67 3.64 -14.30
N ALA A 161 -5.20 4.30 -15.34
CA ALA A 161 -4.42 5.21 -16.18
C ALA A 161 -3.80 6.35 -15.36
N LYS A 162 -4.56 6.91 -14.42
CA LYS A 162 -4.11 7.97 -13.52
C LYS A 162 -3.06 7.50 -12.52
N GLN A 163 -3.34 6.38 -11.84
CA GLN A 163 -2.46 5.81 -10.80
C GLN A 163 -1.11 5.39 -11.38
N TRP A 164 -1.13 4.70 -12.51
CA TRP A 164 0.09 4.12 -13.09
C TRP A 164 0.75 5.03 -14.12
N GLY A 165 0.04 6.02 -14.66
CA GLY A 165 0.55 6.96 -15.66
C GLY A 165 0.78 6.32 -17.06
N VAL A 166 0.12 5.19 -17.31
CA VAL A 166 0.16 4.44 -18.58
C VAL A 166 -1.24 3.97 -18.95
N SER A 167 -1.42 3.56 -20.21
CA SER A 167 -2.70 2.99 -20.66
C SER A 167 -3.01 1.70 -19.87
N PRO A 168 -4.28 1.42 -19.52
CA PRO A 168 -4.68 0.15 -18.91
C PRO A 168 -4.27 -1.08 -19.72
N SER A 169 -4.16 -0.96 -21.05
CA SER A 169 -3.69 -2.04 -21.93
C SER A 169 -2.19 -2.34 -21.84
N GLU A 170 -1.41 -1.45 -21.24
CA GLU A 170 0.04 -1.59 -21.06
C GLU A 170 0.41 -2.14 -19.68
N ILE A 171 -0.57 -2.17 -18.75
CA ILE A 171 -0.40 -2.67 -17.39
C ILE A 171 -0.62 -4.18 -17.36
N ASP A 172 0.14 -4.87 -16.51
CA ASP A 172 -0.08 -6.28 -16.23
C ASP A 172 -1.52 -6.53 -15.77
N PRO A 173 -2.26 -7.49 -16.37
CA PRO A 173 -3.65 -7.79 -16.01
C PRO A 173 -3.88 -8.11 -14.52
N SER A 174 -2.84 -8.50 -13.78
CA SER A 174 -2.92 -8.73 -12.34
C SER A 174 -3.32 -7.46 -11.56
N VAL A 175 -2.99 -6.29 -12.06
CA VAL A 175 -3.38 -5.00 -11.45
C VAL A 175 -4.90 -4.82 -11.49
N LEU A 176 -5.55 -5.16 -12.60
CA LEU A 176 -7.01 -5.08 -12.75
C LEU A 176 -7.77 -6.16 -11.93
N LYS A 177 -7.06 -7.20 -11.48
CA LYS A 177 -7.61 -8.27 -10.63
C LYS A 177 -7.65 -7.91 -9.14
N ARG A 178 -7.04 -6.81 -8.72
CA ARG A 178 -6.86 -6.46 -7.31
C ARG A 178 -8.17 -6.09 -6.61
N VAL A 179 -9.12 -5.49 -7.32
CA VAL A 179 -10.44 -5.13 -6.80
C VAL A 179 -11.48 -5.94 -7.54
N PRO A 180 -12.00 -7.04 -6.95
CA PRO A 180 -13.02 -7.86 -7.57
C PRO A 180 -14.40 -7.20 -7.49
N LEU A 181 -15.35 -7.68 -8.29
CA LEU A 181 -16.77 -7.42 -8.09
C LEU A 181 -17.32 -8.39 -7.04
N ARG A 182 -18.20 -7.91 -6.15
CA ARG A 182 -18.89 -8.70 -5.13
C ARG A 182 -20.35 -8.94 -5.51
N PHE A 183 -20.80 -10.17 -5.31
CA PHE A 183 -22.18 -10.57 -5.61
C PHE A 183 -23.04 -10.60 -4.34
N SER A 184 -22.95 -9.54 -3.54
CA SER A 184 -23.68 -9.35 -2.29
C SER A 184 -23.78 -7.86 -1.95
N TYR A 185 -24.30 -7.51 -0.78
CA TYR A 185 -24.29 -6.15 -0.20
C TYR A 185 -23.14 -5.93 0.82
N ASP A 186 -22.17 -6.85 0.89
CA ASP A 186 -21.02 -6.67 1.78
C ASP A 186 -20.10 -5.56 1.25
N GLU A 187 -19.83 -4.55 2.09
CA GLU A 187 -19.01 -3.38 1.78
C GLU A 187 -17.58 -3.49 2.33
N GLY A 188 -17.23 -4.59 3.00
CA GLY A 188 -15.86 -4.79 3.50
C GLY A 188 -14.85 -4.84 2.36
N TYR A 189 -13.72 -4.13 2.51
CA TYR A 189 -12.70 -4.10 1.47
C TYR A 189 -11.95 -5.43 1.38
N PHE A 190 -11.66 -6.06 2.52
CA PHE A 190 -10.97 -7.35 2.62
C PHE A 190 -11.90 -8.46 3.10
N ASP A 191 -11.52 -9.71 2.79
CA ASP A 191 -12.19 -10.94 3.25
C ASP A 191 -11.35 -11.72 4.28
N ASP A 192 -10.29 -11.10 4.79
CA ASP A 192 -9.37 -11.73 5.73
C ASP A 192 -10.00 -11.87 7.12
N ALA A 193 -9.64 -12.97 7.82
CA ALA A 193 -10.16 -13.28 9.14
C ALA A 193 -9.73 -12.29 10.22
N TYR A 194 -8.54 -11.72 10.06
CA TYR A 194 -7.99 -10.71 10.95
C TYR A 194 -7.86 -9.40 10.20
N GLN A 195 -8.63 -8.39 10.61
CA GLN A 195 -8.60 -7.05 10.04
C GLN A 195 -8.58 -6.09 11.22
N VAL A 196 -7.47 -5.39 11.41
CA VAL A 196 -7.23 -4.66 12.66
C VAL A 196 -6.44 -3.37 12.41
N MET A 197 -6.56 -2.45 13.36
CA MET A 197 -5.71 -1.26 13.48
C MET A 197 -5.02 -1.26 14.85
N PRO A 198 -3.81 -0.67 14.97
CA PRO A 198 -3.15 -0.53 16.25
C PRO A 198 -3.96 0.38 17.17
N VAL A 199 -4.03 0.03 18.47
CA VAL A 199 -4.77 0.83 19.47
C VAL A 199 -4.07 2.18 19.71
N HIS A 200 -2.73 2.20 19.72
CA HIS A 200 -1.97 3.43 19.91
C HIS A 200 -1.57 4.04 18.57
N SER A 201 -0.62 3.43 17.89
CA SER A 201 -0.19 3.87 16.56
C SER A 201 0.71 2.82 15.89
N SER A 202 0.88 2.93 14.56
CA SER A 202 1.87 2.13 13.85
C SER A 202 3.30 2.46 14.32
N THR A 203 3.58 3.74 14.58
CA THR A 203 4.88 4.17 15.08
C THR A 203 5.20 3.56 16.44
N GLU A 204 4.21 3.43 17.35
CA GLU A 204 4.41 2.76 18.63
C GLU A 204 4.66 1.26 18.47
N PHE A 205 3.94 0.59 17.56
CA PHE A 205 4.24 -0.79 17.17
C PHE A 205 5.71 -0.94 16.76
N PHE A 206 6.24 -0.05 15.91
CA PHE A 206 7.65 -0.11 15.50
C PHE A 206 8.61 0.15 16.65
N ARG A 207 8.32 1.08 17.57
CA ARG A 207 9.14 1.30 18.76
C ARG A 207 9.25 0.03 19.60
N ASN A 208 8.14 -0.65 19.84
CA ASN A 208 8.12 -1.89 20.61
C ASN A 208 8.80 -3.05 19.87
N LEU A 209 8.60 -3.19 18.57
CA LEU A 209 9.25 -4.19 17.73
C LEU A 209 10.77 -4.04 17.74
N LEU A 210 11.27 -2.81 17.69
CA LEU A 210 12.71 -2.49 17.63
C LEU A 210 13.37 -2.39 19.01
N ASN A 211 12.60 -2.39 20.09
CA ASN A 211 13.12 -2.34 21.46
C ASN A 211 13.76 -3.69 21.84
N HIS A 212 15.03 -3.84 21.54
CA HIS A 212 15.82 -5.02 21.85
C HIS A 212 17.30 -4.64 22.00
N GLU A 213 18.01 -5.22 22.99
CA GLU A 213 19.41 -4.90 23.30
C GLU A 213 20.38 -5.10 22.14
N ASN A 214 20.05 -6.00 21.21
CA ASN A 214 20.88 -6.30 20.03
C ASN A 214 20.47 -5.51 18.79
N ILE A 215 19.57 -4.51 18.88
CA ILE A 215 19.16 -3.68 17.75
C ILE A 215 19.62 -2.23 18.01
N THR A 216 20.36 -1.68 17.06
CA THR A 216 20.69 -0.26 17.02
C THR A 216 20.06 0.34 15.77
N VAL A 217 19.28 1.41 15.93
CA VAL A 217 18.66 2.14 14.82
C VAL A 217 19.33 3.51 14.69
N ARG A 218 19.74 3.86 13.47
CA ARG A 218 20.25 5.19 13.10
C ARG A 218 19.35 5.78 12.01
N THR A 219 18.63 6.83 12.35
CA THR A 219 17.84 7.63 11.42
C THR A 219 18.69 8.75 10.81
N GLY A 220 18.23 9.34 9.69
CA GLY A 220 18.98 10.38 8.97
C GLY A 220 20.26 9.88 8.28
N VAL A 221 20.37 8.58 8.01
CA VAL A 221 21.57 7.98 7.38
C VAL A 221 21.24 7.54 5.95
N GLU A 222 21.81 8.22 4.96
CA GLU A 222 21.76 7.80 3.57
C GLU A 222 22.78 6.67 3.34
N ALA A 223 22.28 5.45 3.29
CA ALA A 223 23.13 4.26 3.22
C ALA A 223 23.94 4.17 1.91
N LEU A 224 23.40 4.65 0.79
CA LEU A 224 24.07 4.57 -0.52
C LEU A 224 25.31 5.48 -0.62
N GLU A 225 25.46 6.47 0.25
CA GLU A 225 26.70 7.26 0.38
C GLU A 225 27.81 6.50 1.10
N ARG A 226 27.47 5.43 1.82
CA ARG A 226 28.36 4.68 2.72
C ARG A 226 28.59 3.24 2.30
N ILE A 227 27.70 2.70 1.45
CA ILE A 227 27.74 1.32 0.95
C ILE A 227 28.20 1.33 -0.52
N ALA A 228 29.10 0.42 -0.87
CA ALA A 228 29.48 0.20 -2.26
C ALA A 228 29.59 -1.29 -2.56
N VAL A 229 29.11 -1.69 -3.73
CA VAL A 229 29.33 -3.03 -4.30
C VAL A 229 30.34 -2.89 -5.45
N LYS A 230 31.55 -3.46 -5.28
CA LYS A 230 32.64 -3.43 -6.27
C LYS A 230 33.24 -4.84 -6.41
N ASP A 231 33.40 -5.31 -7.63
CA ASP A 231 33.97 -6.63 -7.93
C ASP A 231 33.35 -7.76 -7.11
N ASN A 232 32.01 -7.78 -6.99
CA ASN A 232 31.21 -8.70 -6.18
C ASN A 232 31.59 -8.71 -4.68
N LYS A 233 32.14 -7.62 -4.19
CA LYS A 233 32.47 -7.40 -2.77
C LYS A 233 31.70 -6.20 -2.23
N LEU A 234 31.24 -6.35 -1.00
CA LEU A 234 30.54 -5.28 -0.29
C LEU A 234 31.53 -4.48 0.55
N TYR A 235 31.38 -3.18 0.51
CA TYR A 235 32.12 -2.21 1.34
C TYR A 235 31.14 -1.36 2.11
N VAL A 236 31.49 -1.04 3.35
CA VAL A 236 30.77 -0.10 4.22
C VAL A 236 31.80 0.89 4.74
N ASP A 237 31.56 2.19 4.58
CA ASP A 237 32.51 3.28 4.93
C ASP A 237 33.92 3.09 4.32
N GLY A 238 33.99 2.51 3.14
CA GLY A 238 35.23 2.21 2.44
C GLY A 238 35.97 0.94 2.89
N GLU A 239 35.53 0.29 3.97
CA GLU A 239 36.11 -0.95 4.49
C GLU A 239 35.38 -2.19 3.97
N PRO A 240 36.07 -3.30 3.67
CA PRO A 240 35.44 -4.55 3.25
C PRO A 240 34.45 -5.05 4.30
N TYR A 241 33.20 -5.30 3.88
CA TYR A 241 32.15 -5.82 4.73
C TYR A 241 31.84 -7.26 4.35
N ASN A 242 32.16 -8.20 5.23
CA ASN A 242 31.99 -9.64 4.99
C ASN A 242 30.80 -10.25 5.73
N ASN A 243 30.00 -9.41 6.39
CA ASN A 243 28.80 -9.83 7.11
C ASN A 243 27.56 -9.68 6.21
N ILE A 244 26.37 -9.87 6.78
CA ILE A 244 25.10 -9.83 6.04
C ILE A 244 24.66 -8.38 5.85
N LEU A 245 24.37 -8.01 4.59
CA LEU A 245 23.60 -6.81 4.26
C LEU A 245 22.18 -7.22 3.87
N VAL A 246 21.17 -6.59 4.49
CA VAL A 246 19.79 -6.63 4.06
C VAL A 246 19.43 -5.24 3.52
N TYR A 247 19.12 -5.16 2.24
CA TYR A 247 18.77 -3.90 1.60
C TYR A 247 17.28 -3.91 1.23
N THR A 248 16.50 -2.95 1.76
CA THR A 248 15.05 -2.84 1.53
C THR A 248 14.66 -1.63 0.68
N GLY A 249 15.64 -0.93 0.12
CA GLY A 249 15.44 0.19 -0.81
C GLY A 249 15.21 -0.26 -2.26
N ALA A 250 15.26 0.70 -3.19
CA ALA A 250 15.14 0.42 -4.62
C ALA A 250 16.37 -0.34 -5.13
N LEU A 251 16.13 -1.48 -5.80
CA LEU A 251 17.18 -2.41 -6.19
C LEU A 251 18.17 -1.79 -7.20
N ASP A 252 17.68 -1.01 -8.14
CA ASP A 252 18.49 -0.31 -9.13
C ASP A 252 19.45 0.72 -8.49
N GLU A 253 19.00 1.40 -7.43
CA GLU A 253 19.84 2.35 -6.69
C GLU A 253 21.03 1.66 -5.99
N LEU A 254 20.81 0.47 -5.42
CA LEU A 254 21.90 -0.31 -4.80
C LEU A 254 23.05 -0.61 -5.77
N PHE A 255 22.73 -0.86 -7.04
CA PHE A 255 23.70 -1.16 -8.09
C PHE A 255 24.06 0.05 -8.97
N GLY A 256 23.81 1.28 -8.49
CA GLY A 256 24.14 2.50 -9.18
C GLY A 256 23.49 2.63 -10.57
N GLU A 257 22.26 2.12 -10.71
CA GLU A 257 21.47 2.16 -11.94
C GLU A 257 22.19 1.52 -13.16
N LYS A 258 23.06 0.54 -12.93
CA LYS A 258 23.94 -0.10 -13.94
C LYS A 258 23.19 -0.59 -15.20
N HIS A 259 21.96 -1.03 -15.05
CA HIS A 259 21.08 -1.49 -16.16
C HIS A 259 19.98 -0.47 -16.49
N GLY A 260 20.17 0.78 -16.08
CA GLY A 260 19.18 1.83 -16.16
C GLY A 260 18.17 1.78 -15.01
N ARG A 261 17.42 2.85 -14.87
CA ARG A 261 16.49 3.03 -13.77
C ARG A 261 15.25 2.17 -13.92
N LEU A 262 14.84 1.50 -12.86
CA LEU A 262 13.54 0.84 -12.78
C LEU A 262 12.43 1.91 -12.66
N PRO A 263 11.32 1.79 -13.39
CA PRO A 263 10.24 2.76 -13.29
C PRO A 263 9.42 2.55 -12.01
N TYR A 264 9.33 3.62 -11.21
CA TYR A 264 8.46 3.69 -10.03
C TYR A 264 7.46 4.83 -10.15
N ARG A 265 6.34 4.69 -9.47
CA ARG A 265 5.41 5.79 -9.18
C ARG A 265 5.68 6.32 -7.78
N SER A 266 5.51 7.62 -7.64
CA SER A 266 5.51 8.33 -6.37
C SER A 266 4.14 8.89 -6.08
N LEU A 267 3.96 9.38 -4.86
CA LEU A 267 2.74 10.02 -4.40
C LEU A 267 3.09 11.37 -3.76
N HIS A 268 2.24 12.35 -4.01
CA HIS A 268 2.21 13.59 -3.25
C HIS A 268 0.88 13.67 -2.51
N PHE A 269 0.92 14.03 -1.23
CA PHE A 269 -0.25 14.17 -0.37
C PHE A 269 -0.48 15.64 -0.06
N GLU A 270 -1.69 16.13 -0.34
CA GLU A 270 -2.13 17.45 0.05
C GLU A 270 -3.07 17.31 1.25
N TYR A 271 -2.54 17.61 2.46
CA TYR A 271 -3.31 17.51 3.70
C TYR A 271 -4.20 18.75 3.88
N LYS A 272 -5.41 18.52 4.35
CA LYS A 272 -6.42 19.54 4.64
C LYS A 272 -7.17 19.18 5.91
N TYR A 273 -7.68 20.20 6.59
CA TYR A 273 -8.54 20.07 7.76
C TYR A 273 -9.92 20.68 7.51
N THR A 274 -10.93 20.11 8.15
CA THR A 274 -12.29 20.65 8.20
C THR A 274 -12.84 20.54 9.62
N ASP A 275 -13.60 21.56 10.06
CA ASP A 275 -14.34 21.56 11.33
C ASP A 275 -15.57 20.63 11.31
N LYS A 276 -15.94 20.11 10.15
CA LYS A 276 -17.03 19.12 10.02
C LYS A 276 -16.60 17.80 10.65
N ASP A 277 -17.55 17.13 11.28
CA ASP A 277 -17.29 15.83 11.92
C ASP A 277 -16.91 14.72 10.92
N SER A 278 -17.36 14.82 9.69
CA SER A 278 -17.03 13.93 8.58
C SER A 278 -16.91 14.70 7.27
N PHE A 279 -15.93 14.33 6.44
CA PHE A 279 -15.72 14.91 5.12
C PHE A 279 -16.36 14.08 4.00
N GLN A 280 -16.30 12.74 4.10
CA GLN A 280 -16.79 11.81 3.09
C GLN A 280 -17.41 10.55 3.71
N ASP A 281 -18.07 9.70 2.89
CA ASP A 281 -18.84 8.56 3.38
C ASP A 281 -17.99 7.39 3.88
N ALA A 282 -16.78 7.19 3.32
CA ALA A 282 -15.87 6.13 3.70
C ALA A 282 -14.47 6.67 4.06
N PRO A 283 -13.64 5.90 4.80
CA PRO A 283 -12.26 6.29 5.11
C PRO A 283 -11.43 6.62 3.87
N VAL A 284 -11.59 5.84 2.81
CA VAL A 284 -10.88 6.01 1.53
C VAL A 284 -11.87 6.02 0.40
N VAL A 285 -11.88 7.09 -0.37
CA VAL A 285 -12.78 7.26 -1.53
C VAL A 285 -11.97 7.61 -2.78
N ALA A 286 -12.14 6.81 -3.83
CA ALA A 286 -11.54 7.02 -5.14
C ALA A 286 -12.35 8.02 -5.98
N TYR A 287 -11.64 8.80 -6.80
CA TYR A 287 -12.22 9.79 -7.70
C TYR A 287 -11.69 9.58 -9.14
N PRO A 288 -12.14 8.52 -9.83
CA PRO A 288 -11.58 8.13 -11.14
C PRO A 288 -11.68 9.21 -12.19
N GLN A 289 -12.77 9.99 -12.21
CA GLN A 289 -13.03 11.04 -13.22
C GLN A 289 -12.39 12.39 -12.88
N GLU A 290 -12.01 12.63 -11.61
CA GLU A 290 -11.38 13.87 -11.21
C GLU A 290 -9.96 14.02 -11.79
N LYS A 291 -9.56 15.26 -12.06
CA LYS A 291 -8.22 15.55 -12.60
C LYS A 291 -7.21 15.70 -11.47
N GLY A 292 -6.07 15.07 -11.64
CA GLY A 292 -4.91 15.22 -10.76
C GLY A 292 -4.87 14.17 -9.66
N PHE A 293 -5.72 14.26 -8.64
CA PHE A 293 -5.72 13.28 -7.54
C PHE A 293 -6.52 12.01 -7.89
N THR A 294 -6.17 10.91 -7.25
CA THR A 294 -6.82 9.60 -7.45
C THR A 294 -7.81 9.26 -6.37
N ARG A 295 -7.53 9.64 -5.12
CA ARG A 295 -8.38 9.33 -3.97
C ARG A 295 -8.18 10.35 -2.86
N ILE A 296 -9.13 10.34 -1.93
CA ILE A 296 -9.06 11.10 -0.67
C ILE A 296 -9.11 10.11 0.48
N THR A 297 -8.20 10.27 1.45
CA THR A 297 -8.22 9.55 2.71
C THR A 297 -8.65 10.47 3.84
N GLU A 298 -9.65 10.07 4.62
CA GLU A 298 -10.10 10.77 5.82
C GLU A 298 -9.58 10.07 7.07
N TYR A 299 -8.56 10.65 7.70
CA TYR A 299 -7.78 9.98 8.74
C TYR A 299 -8.51 9.77 10.06
N LYS A 300 -9.50 10.62 10.39
CA LYS A 300 -10.37 10.39 11.56
C LYS A 300 -11.08 9.04 11.55
N LYS A 301 -11.24 8.45 10.36
CA LYS A 301 -11.93 7.18 10.15
C LYS A 301 -11.00 5.97 10.05
N ILE A 302 -9.67 6.17 10.08
CA ILE A 302 -8.68 5.10 9.87
C ILE A 302 -7.41 5.26 10.74
N PRO A 303 -7.42 4.78 12.02
CA PRO A 303 -8.56 4.16 12.75
C PRO A 303 -9.67 5.16 13.08
N VAL A 304 -10.79 4.66 13.58
CA VAL A 304 -11.87 5.54 14.07
C VAL A 304 -11.40 6.30 15.31
N GLN A 305 -11.49 7.63 15.27
CA GLN A 305 -11.02 8.51 16.34
C GLN A 305 -12.14 9.44 16.83
N ASP A 306 -12.29 9.55 18.14
CA ASP A 306 -13.26 10.45 18.77
C ASP A 306 -12.62 11.82 19.04
N VAL A 307 -12.49 12.61 17.96
CA VAL A 307 -11.91 13.95 17.96
C VAL A 307 -12.81 14.91 17.16
N LYS A 308 -12.69 16.20 17.41
CA LYS A 308 -13.42 17.22 16.64
C LYS A 308 -12.78 17.42 15.28
N GLY A 309 -13.63 17.72 14.28
CA GLY A 309 -13.18 17.97 12.93
C GLY A 309 -12.63 16.71 12.25
N SER A 310 -12.01 16.88 11.11
CA SER A 310 -11.40 15.78 10.38
C SER A 310 -10.25 16.27 9.50
N THR A 311 -9.10 15.57 9.58
CA THR A 311 -7.98 15.71 8.65
C THR A 311 -8.12 14.72 7.53
N TYR A 312 -7.96 15.20 6.30
CA TYR A 312 -8.00 14.36 5.10
C TYR A 312 -6.88 14.75 4.14
N ALA A 313 -6.46 13.83 3.29
CA ALA A 313 -5.45 14.07 2.28
C ALA A 313 -5.94 13.69 0.89
N LEU A 314 -5.64 14.56 -0.10
CA LEU A 314 -5.76 14.26 -1.52
C LEU A 314 -4.46 13.60 -1.97
N GLU A 315 -4.55 12.48 -2.69
CA GLU A 315 -3.42 11.69 -3.17
C GLU A 315 -3.19 11.91 -4.66
N TYR A 316 -2.02 12.48 -5.02
CA TYR A 316 -1.62 12.77 -6.38
C TYR A 316 -0.53 11.80 -6.83
N PRO A 317 -0.78 10.91 -7.81
CA PRO A 317 0.24 10.02 -8.34
C PRO A 317 1.19 10.77 -9.28
N LEU A 318 2.49 10.56 -9.07
CA LEU A 318 3.57 11.21 -9.82
C LEU A 318 4.56 10.16 -10.35
N PRO A 319 5.28 10.43 -11.45
CA PRO A 319 6.45 9.64 -11.78
C PRO A 319 7.52 9.86 -10.71
N TYR A 320 8.15 8.78 -10.24
CA TYR A 320 9.29 8.89 -9.34
C TYR A 320 10.55 9.32 -10.11
N LYS A 321 11.28 10.27 -9.56
CA LYS A 321 12.58 10.72 -10.08
C LYS A 321 13.58 10.72 -8.94
N SER A 322 14.72 10.08 -9.13
CA SER A 322 15.83 10.07 -8.17
C SER A 322 16.37 11.49 -7.94
N GLY A 323 16.79 11.77 -6.72
CA GLY A 323 17.29 13.09 -6.33
C GLY A 323 16.23 14.16 -6.08
N GLU A 324 14.96 13.89 -6.39
CA GLU A 324 13.83 14.69 -5.92
C GLU A 324 13.43 14.20 -4.51
N LYS A 325 12.78 15.08 -3.73
CA LYS A 325 12.20 14.68 -2.42
C LYS A 325 10.92 13.86 -2.62
N LEU A 326 11.04 12.73 -3.30
CA LEU A 326 9.96 11.81 -3.63
C LEU A 326 10.33 10.40 -3.15
N GLU A 327 9.32 9.60 -2.86
CA GLU A 327 9.50 8.21 -2.46
C GLU A 327 9.06 7.24 -3.58
N PRO A 328 9.77 6.13 -3.81
CA PRO A 328 9.33 5.09 -4.73
C PRO A 328 8.26 4.21 -4.05
N TYR A 329 6.98 4.47 -4.35
CA TYR A 329 5.87 3.71 -3.75
C TYR A 329 5.55 2.43 -4.50
N TYR A 330 5.46 2.50 -5.83
CA TYR A 330 4.99 1.39 -6.65
C TYR A 330 5.91 1.15 -7.84
N PRO A 331 6.45 -0.06 -8.03
CA PRO A 331 7.10 -0.42 -9.29
C PRO A 331 6.03 -0.45 -10.41
N VAL A 332 6.36 0.12 -11.56
CA VAL A 332 5.49 0.06 -12.75
C VAL A 332 5.73 -1.27 -13.46
N LEU A 333 4.76 -2.17 -13.40
CA LEU A 333 4.88 -3.52 -13.93
C LEU A 333 4.45 -3.56 -15.40
N THR A 334 5.40 -3.27 -16.30
CA THR A 334 5.27 -3.51 -17.74
C THR A 334 6.21 -4.63 -18.16
N LYS A 335 6.03 -5.14 -19.39
CA LYS A 335 6.93 -6.17 -19.93
C LYS A 335 8.39 -5.69 -19.93
N GLU A 336 8.62 -4.46 -20.38
CA GLU A 336 9.94 -3.84 -20.45
C GLU A 336 10.57 -3.69 -19.07
N SER A 337 9.79 -3.24 -18.07
CA SER A 337 10.30 -3.09 -16.72
C SER A 337 10.63 -4.42 -16.06
N MET A 338 9.87 -5.47 -16.33
CA MET A 338 10.15 -6.83 -15.86
C MET A 338 11.41 -7.42 -16.51
N GLU A 339 11.62 -7.19 -17.81
CA GLU A 339 12.86 -7.57 -18.51
C GLU A 339 14.09 -6.81 -17.95
N GLN A 340 13.91 -5.55 -17.57
CA GLN A 340 14.95 -4.75 -16.93
C GLN A 340 15.23 -5.23 -15.50
N TYR A 341 14.20 -5.51 -14.71
CA TYR A 341 14.31 -6.05 -13.36
C TYR A 341 15.12 -7.36 -13.33
N ALA A 342 14.85 -8.28 -14.27
CA ALA A 342 15.58 -9.54 -14.38
C ALA A 342 17.10 -9.38 -14.51
N LYS A 343 17.58 -8.24 -15.07
CA LYS A 343 19.01 -7.94 -15.16
C LYS A 343 19.62 -7.57 -13.81
N TYR A 344 18.82 -6.97 -12.91
CA TYR A 344 19.23 -6.66 -11.55
C TYR A 344 19.16 -7.87 -10.63
N GLU A 345 18.16 -8.73 -10.81
CA GLU A 345 18.01 -9.97 -10.05
C GLU A 345 19.21 -10.94 -10.25
N ALA A 346 19.88 -10.82 -11.40
CA ALA A 346 21.07 -11.64 -11.73
C ALA A 346 22.37 -11.12 -11.11
N LEU A 347 22.37 -9.93 -10.46
CA LEU A 347 23.57 -9.35 -9.83
C LEU A 347 23.71 -9.79 -8.39
#